data_5d1d8197c241f8432a7a7fad6703824c
#
_entry.id   5d1d8197c241f8432a7a7fad6703824c
#
_cell.length_a   1.000
_cell.length_b   1.000
_cell.length_c   1.000
_cell.angle_alpha   90.00
_cell.angle_beta   90.00
_cell.angle_gamma   90.00
#
_symmetry.space_group_name_H-M   'P 1'
#
loop_
_entity.id
_entity.type
_entity.pdbx_description
1 polymer ?
#
loop_
_entity_poly.entity_id
_entity_poly.type
_entity_poly.pdbx_seq_one_letter_code
_entity_poly.pdbx_strand_id
1 'polypeptide(L)'
;MRTRHINDWNNITKPLVAVWLVVLMVSGCTKREFNLSQDTTITGTLDPTFAVPLVQGGWSFGEVIGSIEVPANIETELTGEITAVFPFDAFETAPIPLMPLSEFVETTFALGSKQAAALSLLPAGAELNVDFSHTLEVPMPHLTEVDSVWLGNGTLGIQMQSLLALDINVSGTCSGILRQGQPLTIELDLDAASGTSDILIPMTNTTLIGTAAEGVSLNWELSVTLASTGQPIEAGEALTFRTAFEEAVVVGAFGKFSSELSQDIEARMALPEITRWDPALFYLSAPRLVLEVKNSYGIDLGLDITEFSLGSDEGVIPLQGPAIDAFPDITGALAVGDTAWTTHALDNAGMDPDWLDLLNAAPDSLQLLGSVKVLPPPVGGQFATATDVLSCTGAFEVPLAGWARGVTWRDTLSTPISQKLQAGVAPPLDWTDVTSVTLRFIIDNGWPLELNGLVHFINAQGDSLLAGPGLSIPGGTDVPATAIVDYTLDRPLAMELMEMECAAMATTWTLATTGAGMGQYVELNANDHMSMQIAAKVECQIDPTP
;
A
#
# COMPACT_ATOMS: atom_id res chain seq x y z
N MET A 1 28.09 -23.44 -25.82
CA MET A 1 29.51 -23.26 -26.22
C MET A 1 30.27 -22.66 -25.05
N ARG A 2 31.13 -23.48 -24.51
CA ARG A 2 32.46 -23.28 -23.91
C ARG A 2 32.79 -21.88 -23.40
N THR A 3 32.94 -21.75 -22.11
CA THR A 3 34.08 -21.00 -21.51
C THR A 3 34.62 -21.75 -20.31
N ARG A 4 35.92 -21.89 -20.32
CA ARG A 4 36.75 -22.68 -19.45
C ARG A 4 37.18 -21.91 -18.18
N HIS A 5 37.29 -22.68 -17.10
CA HIS A 5 38.16 -22.49 -15.95
C HIS A 5 39.46 -21.75 -16.21
N ILE A 6 39.85 -20.86 -15.27
CA ILE A 6 41.20 -20.63 -14.76
C ILE A 6 41.02 -19.85 -13.46
N ASN A 7 41.39 -20.44 -12.33
CA ASN A 7 42.30 -19.93 -11.33
C ASN A 7 42.10 -20.58 -9.95
N ASP A 8 42.65 -21.77 -9.85
CA ASP A 8 42.93 -22.45 -8.57
C ASP A 8 44.42 -22.40 -8.26
N TRP A 9 45.00 -21.22 -8.04
CA TRP A 9 46.42 -21.11 -7.64
C TRP A 9 46.67 -20.27 -6.39
N ASN A 10 45.63 -19.71 -5.74
CA ASN A 10 45.80 -18.84 -4.56
C ASN A 10 45.63 -19.54 -3.19
N ASN A 11 45.33 -20.84 -3.15
CA ASN A 11 45.01 -21.52 -1.89
C ASN A 11 46.15 -22.36 -1.30
N ILE A 12 47.34 -22.46 -1.95
CA ILE A 12 48.42 -23.31 -1.46
C ILE A 12 49.57 -22.49 -0.79
N THR A 13 49.66 -21.20 -1.09
CA THR A 13 50.76 -20.37 -0.55
C THR A 13 50.50 -19.76 0.82
N LYS A 14 49.25 -19.61 1.25
CA LYS A 14 48.90 -18.99 2.54
C LYS A 14 49.29 -19.84 3.79
N PRO A 15 49.12 -21.17 3.83
CA PRO A 15 49.52 -21.95 5.00
C PRO A 15 51.04 -22.06 5.16
N LEU A 16 51.83 -22.02 4.09
CA LEU A 16 53.27 -22.12 4.15
C LEU A 16 53.95 -20.87 4.72
N VAL A 17 53.40 -19.68 4.41
CA VAL A 17 53.93 -18.41 4.98
C VAL A 17 53.60 -18.29 6.46
N ALA A 18 52.41 -18.75 6.90
CA ALA A 18 52.05 -18.76 8.30
C ALA A 18 52.90 -19.71 9.15
N VAL A 19 53.25 -20.90 8.62
CA VAL A 19 54.13 -21.86 9.30
C VAL A 19 55.54 -21.30 9.40
N TRP A 20 56.06 -20.61 8.37
CA TRP A 20 57.41 -19.99 8.42
C TRP A 20 57.45 -18.82 9.40
N LEU A 21 56.38 -18.03 9.55
CA LEU A 21 56.30 -16.93 10.52
C LEU A 21 56.27 -17.46 11.97
N VAL A 22 55.55 -18.54 12.22
CA VAL A 22 55.53 -19.19 13.55
C VAL A 22 56.86 -19.82 13.89
N VAL A 23 57.55 -20.45 12.93
CA VAL A 23 58.89 -21.01 13.14
C VAL A 23 59.97 -19.92 13.39
N LEU A 24 59.84 -18.75 12.76
CA LEU A 24 60.70 -17.60 13.02
C LEU A 24 60.46 -16.96 14.38
N MET A 25 59.20 -16.94 14.88
CA MET A 25 58.91 -16.43 16.23
C MET A 25 59.36 -17.36 17.34
N VAL A 26 59.34 -18.68 17.11
CA VAL A 26 59.79 -19.66 18.10
C VAL A 26 61.36 -19.78 18.14
N SER A 27 62.05 -19.48 17.03
CA SER A 27 63.54 -19.51 16.98
C SER A 27 64.21 -18.24 17.49
N GLY A 28 63.41 -17.16 17.74
CA GLY A 28 63.94 -15.90 18.30
C GLY A 28 64.10 -15.88 19.83
N CYS A 29 63.60 -16.91 20.53
CA CYS A 29 63.74 -17.02 22.00
C CYS A 29 64.77 -18.06 22.41
N THR A 30 66.03 -17.96 21.92
CA THR A 30 67.06 -18.77 22.46
C THR A 30 68.06 -17.94 23.23
N LYS A 31 68.02 -18.20 24.53
CA LYS A 31 69.17 -18.17 25.46
C LYS A 31 69.90 -16.85 25.64
N ARG A 32 69.33 -16.01 26.52
CA ARG A 32 70.23 -15.51 27.58
C ARG A 32 69.82 -16.23 28.87
N GLU A 33 70.69 -17.11 29.33
CA GLU A 33 70.62 -17.64 30.69
C GLU A 33 70.78 -16.45 31.63
N PHE A 34 69.62 -15.92 32.10
CA PHE A 34 69.67 -15.09 33.30
C PHE A 34 69.93 -16.07 34.46
N ASN A 35 71.09 -15.99 34.99
CA ASN A 35 71.50 -16.72 36.20
C ASN A 35 70.76 -16.04 37.37
N LEU A 36 69.56 -16.53 37.74
CA LEU A 36 68.76 -16.04 38.83
C LEU A 36 69.23 -16.51 40.23
N SER A 37 70.47 -16.95 40.35
CA SER A 37 71.05 -17.38 41.62
C SER A 37 71.68 -16.24 42.45
N GLN A 38 71.54 -15.00 42.06
CA GLN A 38 71.83 -13.87 42.92
C GLN A 38 70.46 -13.33 43.44
N ASP A 39 70.31 -13.35 44.77
CA ASP A 39 69.30 -12.67 45.49
C ASP A 39 69.32 -11.14 45.16
N THR A 40 68.82 -10.80 44.01
CA THR A 40 68.52 -9.39 43.72
C THR A 40 67.12 -9.11 44.32
N THR A 41 67.15 -8.68 45.55
CA THR A 41 65.97 -7.98 46.13
C THR A 41 65.68 -6.79 45.22
N ILE A 42 64.69 -6.94 44.34
CA ILE A 42 64.14 -5.85 43.55
C ILE A 42 63.35 -5.02 44.53
N THR A 43 63.93 -3.96 45.07
CA THR A 43 63.26 -2.92 45.87
C THR A 43 62.78 -1.90 44.88
N GLY A 44 61.57 -2.10 44.33
CA GLY A 44 60.92 -1.16 43.46
C GLY A 44 59.51 -1.63 43.20
N THR A 45 58.57 -0.70 43.26
CA THR A 45 57.18 -0.96 42.84
C THR A 45 57.12 -1.24 41.35
N LEU A 46 56.47 -2.33 40.94
CA LEU A 46 56.14 -2.62 39.56
C LEU A 46 54.73 -2.08 39.32
N ASP A 47 54.59 -1.18 38.33
CA ASP A 47 53.29 -0.57 37.96
C ASP A 47 52.83 -1.11 36.59
N PRO A 48 52.40 -2.38 36.51
CA PRO A 48 51.91 -2.94 35.24
C PRO A 48 50.58 -2.36 34.84
N THR A 49 50.44 -2.13 33.53
CA THR A 49 49.20 -1.63 32.94
C THR A 49 48.68 -2.64 31.92
N PHE A 50 47.41 -3.00 32.03
CA PHE A 50 46.76 -3.95 31.14
C PHE A 50 45.61 -3.29 30.40
N ALA A 51 45.40 -3.66 29.14
CA ALA A 51 44.25 -3.27 28.34
C ALA A 51 43.33 -4.48 28.15
N VAL A 52 42.07 -4.34 28.53
CA VAL A 52 41.05 -5.39 28.43
C VAL A 52 39.93 -4.89 27.51
N PRO A 53 39.71 -5.52 26.36
CA PRO A 53 38.55 -5.18 25.52
C PRO A 53 37.29 -5.66 26.22
N LEU A 54 36.31 -4.76 26.39
CA LEU A 54 35.07 -5.08 27.06
C LEU A 54 33.91 -5.26 26.08
N VAL A 55 33.71 -4.29 25.20
CA VAL A 55 32.56 -4.23 24.29
C VAL A 55 33.02 -3.75 22.93
N GLN A 56 32.41 -4.30 21.91
CA GLN A 56 32.43 -3.76 20.55
C GLN A 56 31.03 -3.97 19.97
N GLY A 57 30.38 -2.90 19.50
CA GLY A 57 29.09 -2.92 18.85
C GLY A 57 29.03 -1.87 17.76
N GLY A 58 28.06 -2.03 16.88
CA GLY A 58 27.75 -1.05 15.84
C GLY A 58 26.28 -1.15 15.48
N TRP A 59 25.70 -0.04 15.10
CA TRP A 59 24.29 0.09 14.73
C TRP A 59 24.19 0.90 13.46
N SER A 60 23.40 0.44 12.49
CA SER A 60 22.93 1.29 11.41
C SER A 60 21.72 2.12 11.91
N PHE A 61 21.50 3.28 11.31
CA PHE A 61 20.34 4.08 11.67
C PHE A 61 19.03 3.35 11.32
N GLY A 62 19.02 2.60 10.22
CA GLY A 62 17.89 1.75 9.82
C GLY A 62 17.54 0.67 10.84
N GLU A 63 18.54 0.04 11.49
CA GLU A 63 18.30 -0.94 12.58
C GLU A 63 17.68 -0.29 13.81
N VAL A 64 18.13 0.91 14.16
CA VAL A 64 17.60 1.65 15.31
C VAL A 64 16.15 2.06 15.07
N ILE A 65 15.85 2.67 13.93
CA ILE A 65 14.48 3.06 13.55
C ILE A 65 13.56 1.85 13.48
N GLY A 66 14.00 0.74 12.87
CA GLY A 66 13.23 -0.50 12.80
C GLY A 66 12.94 -1.16 14.16
N SER A 67 13.65 -0.77 15.22
CA SER A 67 13.43 -1.23 16.59
C SER A 67 12.44 -0.36 17.39
N ILE A 68 12.08 0.80 16.87
CA ILE A 68 11.13 1.72 17.52
C ILE A 68 9.71 1.32 17.08
N GLU A 69 8.83 1.05 18.05
CA GLU A 69 7.41 0.84 17.77
C GLU A 69 6.75 2.18 17.40
N VAL A 70 6.65 2.44 16.11
CA VAL A 70 5.87 3.57 15.56
C VAL A 70 4.68 3.04 14.79
N PRO A 71 3.52 3.73 14.78
CA PRO A 71 2.34 3.32 14.02
C PRO A 71 2.50 3.56 12.50
N ALA A 72 3.73 3.60 12.00
CA ALA A 72 4.07 3.86 10.61
C ALA A 72 4.81 2.68 10.00
N ASN A 73 4.66 2.49 8.70
CA ASN A 73 5.56 1.66 7.92
C ASN A 73 6.83 2.47 7.64
N ILE A 74 7.98 1.95 8.02
CA ILE A 74 9.26 2.59 7.67
C ILE A 74 9.74 2.00 6.35
N GLU A 75 9.80 2.85 5.34
CA GLU A 75 10.31 2.50 4.02
C GLU A 75 11.71 3.05 3.84
N THR A 76 12.57 2.26 3.22
CA THR A 76 13.94 2.67 2.90
C THR A 76 14.18 2.51 1.42
N GLU A 77 14.52 3.61 0.76
CA GLU A 77 14.86 3.59 -0.66
C GLU A 77 16.24 2.95 -0.91
N LEU A 78 16.52 2.64 -2.18
CA LEU A 78 17.84 2.10 -2.57
C LEU A 78 18.99 3.08 -2.29
N THR A 79 18.70 4.37 -2.22
CA THR A 79 19.63 5.45 -1.84
C THR A 79 19.93 5.45 -0.35
N GLY A 80 19.09 4.80 0.45
CA GLY A 80 19.14 4.79 1.91
C GLY A 80 18.26 5.86 2.54
N GLU A 81 17.54 6.66 1.77
CA GLU A 81 16.55 7.62 2.26
C GLU A 81 15.44 6.88 3.03
N ILE A 82 15.04 7.44 4.15
CA ILE A 82 14.05 6.83 5.04
C ILE A 82 12.79 7.67 5.01
N THR A 83 11.66 7.03 4.75
CA THR A 83 10.34 7.66 4.78
C THR A 83 9.44 6.91 5.76
N ALA A 84 8.83 7.62 6.69
CA ALA A 84 7.75 7.10 7.50
C ALA A 84 6.44 7.23 6.73
N VAL A 85 5.77 6.11 6.49
CA VAL A 85 4.55 6.01 5.68
C VAL A 85 3.38 5.62 6.58
N PHE A 86 2.36 6.45 6.62
CA PHE A 86 1.14 6.27 7.41
C PHE A 86 -0.03 6.02 6.46
N PRO A 87 -0.32 4.75 6.12
CA PRO A 87 -1.40 4.43 5.19
C PRO A 87 -2.76 4.61 5.85
N PHE A 88 -3.75 4.97 5.04
CA PHE A 88 -5.15 5.02 5.42
C PHE A 88 -6.06 4.74 4.22
N ASP A 89 -7.25 4.21 4.49
CA ASP A 89 -8.29 4.05 3.48
C ASP A 89 -9.09 5.35 3.37
N ALA A 90 -9.18 5.89 2.14
CA ALA A 90 -9.87 7.14 1.90
C ALA A 90 -11.37 6.93 1.64
N PHE A 91 -11.71 6.24 0.57
CA PHE A 91 -13.09 5.92 0.23
C PHE A 91 -13.17 4.74 -0.73
N GLU A 92 -14.36 4.13 -0.77
CA GLU A 92 -14.77 3.20 -1.81
C GLU A 92 -16.19 3.57 -2.23
N THR A 93 -16.42 3.76 -3.53
CA THR A 93 -17.76 4.05 -4.04
C THR A 93 -18.58 2.78 -4.17
N ALA A 94 -19.89 2.89 -3.96
CA ALA A 94 -20.79 1.85 -4.41
C ALA A 94 -20.71 1.71 -5.94
N PRO A 95 -20.89 0.50 -6.49
CA PRO A 95 -20.98 0.30 -7.93
C PRO A 95 -22.04 1.22 -8.56
N ILE A 96 -21.76 1.72 -9.77
CA ILE A 96 -22.76 2.50 -10.53
C ILE A 96 -24.03 1.64 -10.67
N PRO A 97 -25.18 2.13 -10.19
CA PRO A 97 -26.40 1.35 -10.28
C PRO A 97 -26.81 1.21 -11.75
N LEU A 98 -26.55 0.05 -12.33
CA LEU A 98 -27.07 -0.31 -13.64
C LEU A 98 -28.55 -0.64 -13.47
N MET A 99 -29.43 0.19 -14.08
CA MET A 99 -30.86 0.12 -13.83
C MET A 99 -31.46 -1.22 -14.27
N PRO A 100 -32.43 -1.77 -13.51
CA PRO A 100 -33.18 -2.93 -13.97
C PRO A 100 -34.04 -2.54 -15.19
N LEU A 101 -34.09 -3.45 -16.17
CA LEU A 101 -34.95 -3.27 -17.33
C LEU A 101 -36.37 -3.69 -17.00
N SER A 102 -37.32 -2.82 -17.25
CA SER A 102 -38.77 -3.06 -17.00
C SER A 102 -39.65 -2.64 -18.17
N GLU A 103 -39.03 -2.43 -19.33
CA GLU A 103 -39.75 -1.96 -20.51
C GLU A 103 -40.64 -3.04 -21.11
N PHE A 104 -41.82 -2.62 -21.61
CA PHE A 104 -42.69 -3.47 -22.38
C PHE A 104 -43.20 -2.77 -23.64
N VAL A 105 -43.45 -3.52 -24.69
CA VAL A 105 -44.12 -3.03 -25.90
C VAL A 105 -45.14 -4.05 -26.36
N GLU A 106 -46.25 -3.53 -26.84
CA GLU A 106 -47.32 -4.30 -27.44
C GLU A 106 -47.57 -3.78 -28.86
N THR A 107 -47.59 -4.69 -29.81
CA THR A 107 -47.86 -4.38 -31.21
C THR A 107 -49.02 -5.24 -31.71
N THR A 108 -50.02 -4.57 -32.30
CA THR A 108 -51.18 -5.23 -32.86
C THR A 108 -51.10 -5.26 -34.37
N PHE A 109 -51.22 -6.46 -34.94
CA PHE A 109 -51.28 -6.71 -36.40
C PHE A 109 -52.69 -7.04 -36.81
N ALA A 110 -53.32 -6.18 -37.61
CA ALA A 110 -54.61 -6.46 -38.22
C ALA A 110 -54.40 -7.10 -39.58
N LEU A 111 -55.12 -8.17 -39.86
CA LEU A 111 -55.14 -8.78 -41.19
C LEU A 111 -55.69 -7.80 -42.21
N GLY A 112 -54.89 -7.48 -43.23
CA GLY A 112 -55.36 -6.67 -44.35
C GLY A 112 -56.40 -7.39 -45.18
N SER A 113 -57.26 -6.64 -45.92
CA SER A 113 -58.31 -7.19 -46.73
C SER A 113 -57.84 -8.25 -47.74
N LYS A 114 -56.61 -8.15 -48.26
CA LYS A 114 -56.02 -9.13 -49.16
C LYS A 114 -55.68 -10.43 -48.44
N GLN A 115 -55.13 -10.34 -47.23
CA GLN A 115 -54.76 -11.52 -46.43
C GLN A 115 -55.99 -12.25 -45.93
N ALA A 116 -56.98 -11.51 -45.42
CA ALA A 116 -58.26 -12.08 -45.01
C ALA A 116 -59.01 -12.76 -46.17
N ALA A 117 -59.02 -12.15 -47.36
CA ALA A 117 -59.60 -12.76 -48.57
C ALA A 117 -58.85 -14.00 -49.03
N ALA A 118 -57.49 -13.96 -49.00
CA ALA A 118 -56.68 -15.11 -49.35
C ALA A 118 -56.94 -16.27 -48.40
N LEU A 119 -56.95 -16.02 -47.07
CA LEU A 119 -57.20 -17.04 -46.06
C LEU A 119 -58.59 -17.64 -46.14
N SER A 120 -59.62 -16.81 -46.45
CA SER A 120 -60.99 -17.24 -46.65
C SER A 120 -61.19 -18.12 -47.90
N LEU A 121 -60.30 -18.05 -48.89
CA LEU A 121 -60.34 -18.85 -50.12
C LEU A 121 -59.57 -20.17 -49.98
N LEU A 122 -58.75 -20.33 -48.94
CA LEU A 122 -57.99 -21.56 -48.72
C LEU A 122 -58.88 -22.67 -48.15
N PRO A 123 -58.68 -23.93 -48.57
CA PRO A 123 -59.37 -25.06 -47.96
C PRO A 123 -58.93 -25.25 -46.51
N ALA A 124 -59.77 -25.88 -45.69
CA ALA A 124 -59.44 -26.18 -44.30
C ALA A 124 -58.13 -26.96 -44.19
N GLY A 125 -57.22 -26.53 -43.30
CA GLY A 125 -55.92 -27.08 -43.09
C GLY A 125 -54.83 -26.58 -44.07
N ALA A 126 -55.15 -25.67 -45.00
CA ALA A 126 -54.16 -25.00 -45.82
C ALA A 126 -53.59 -23.80 -45.07
N GLU A 127 -52.32 -23.46 -45.27
CA GLU A 127 -51.56 -22.47 -44.50
C GLU A 127 -51.34 -21.19 -45.32
N LEU A 128 -51.41 -20.06 -44.62
CA LEU A 128 -51.00 -18.75 -45.13
C LEU A 128 -49.89 -18.20 -44.22
N ASN A 129 -48.74 -17.90 -44.82
CA ASN A 129 -47.63 -17.25 -44.09
C ASN A 129 -47.72 -15.74 -44.23
N VAL A 130 -47.53 -15.04 -43.11
CA VAL A 130 -47.50 -13.58 -43.01
C VAL A 130 -46.33 -13.16 -42.17
N ASP A 131 -45.45 -12.33 -42.74
CA ASP A 131 -44.32 -11.80 -42.03
C ASP A 131 -44.63 -10.42 -41.47
N PHE A 132 -44.16 -10.15 -40.25
CA PHE A 132 -44.22 -8.81 -39.67
C PHE A 132 -43.06 -8.56 -38.71
N SER A 133 -42.82 -7.31 -38.36
CA SER A 133 -41.78 -6.93 -37.43
C SER A 133 -42.34 -6.27 -36.18
N HIS A 134 -41.69 -6.49 -35.08
CA HIS A 134 -41.99 -5.85 -33.80
C HIS A 134 -40.70 -5.30 -33.20
N THR A 135 -40.73 -4.08 -32.65
CA THR A 135 -39.56 -3.42 -32.08
C THR A 135 -39.82 -3.06 -30.64
N LEU A 136 -38.91 -3.48 -29.75
CA LEU A 136 -38.87 -3.05 -28.36
C LEU A 136 -37.67 -2.11 -28.18
N GLU A 137 -37.92 -0.86 -27.83
CA GLU A 137 -36.91 0.11 -27.48
C GLU A 137 -36.61 0.03 -25.98
N VAL A 138 -35.34 -0.14 -25.65
CA VAL A 138 -34.86 -0.24 -24.26
C VAL A 138 -33.97 0.98 -24.01
N PRO A 139 -34.44 2.00 -23.29
CA PRO A 139 -33.63 3.18 -23.02
C PRO A 139 -32.51 2.88 -22.05
N MET A 140 -31.34 3.50 -22.28
CA MET A 140 -30.16 3.42 -21.42
C MET A 140 -29.75 4.84 -21.01
N PRO A 141 -30.34 5.42 -19.96
CA PRO A 141 -30.26 6.85 -19.67
C PRO A 141 -28.81 7.33 -19.36
N HIS A 142 -27.90 6.43 -19.06
CA HIS A 142 -26.51 6.77 -18.73
C HIS A 142 -25.55 6.58 -19.91
N LEU A 143 -26.04 6.13 -21.07
CA LEU A 143 -25.23 5.95 -22.27
C LEU A 143 -25.76 6.85 -23.40
N THR A 144 -24.83 7.48 -24.10
CA THR A 144 -25.13 8.23 -25.33
C THR A 144 -25.00 7.37 -26.58
N GLU A 145 -24.22 6.30 -26.50
CA GLU A 145 -24.11 5.25 -27.52
C GLU A 145 -24.01 3.91 -26.79
N VAL A 146 -24.79 2.91 -27.22
CA VAL A 146 -24.79 1.57 -26.64
C VAL A 146 -24.21 0.60 -27.65
N ASP A 147 -23.12 -0.07 -27.28
CA ASP A 147 -22.55 -1.19 -28.05
C ASP A 147 -23.19 -2.50 -27.64
N SER A 148 -23.23 -2.76 -26.34
CA SER A 148 -23.89 -3.95 -25.79
C SER A 148 -24.23 -3.82 -24.31
N VAL A 149 -25.17 -4.63 -23.85
CA VAL A 149 -25.59 -4.72 -22.45
C VAL A 149 -25.62 -6.18 -22.02
N TRP A 150 -25.01 -6.52 -20.90
CA TRP A 150 -25.01 -7.86 -20.34
C TRP A 150 -26.09 -7.98 -19.26
N LEU A 151 -26.89 -9.03 -19.37
CA LEU A 151 -27.92 -9.36 -18.39
C LEU A 151 -27.47 -10.54 -17.53
N GLY A 152 -27.53 -10.35 -16.22
CA GLY A 152 -27.16 -11.39 -15.23
C GLY A 152 -28.33 -12.26 -14.81
N ASN A 153 -29.54 -11.66 -14.78
CA ASN A 153 -30.75 -12.33 -14.32
C ASN A 153 -31.99 -11.67 -14.96
N GLY A 154 -33.17 -12.21 -14.67
CA GLY A 154 -34.45 -11.75 -15.13
C GLY A 154 -35.06 -12.64 -16.21
N THR A 155 -36.24 -12.25 -16.70
CA THR A 155 -36.98 -12.96 -17.74
C THR A 155 -37.45 -12.00 -18.83
N LEU A 156 -37.51 -12.49 -20.06
CA LEU A 156 -38.21 -11.86 -21.14
C LEU A 156 -39.54 -12.60 -21.32
N GLY A 157 -40.61 -11.97 -20.95
CA GLY A 157 -41.96 -12.45 -21.22
C GLY A 157 -42.38 -12.10 -22.64
N ILE A 158 -42.81 -13.10 -23.38
CA ILE A 158 -43.41 -12.93 -24.72
C ILE A 158 -44.78 -13.51 -24.68
N GLN A 159 -45.76 -12.67 -25.01
CA GLN A 159 -47.18 -13.06 -25.06
C GLN A 159 -47.73 -12.78 -26.43
N MET A 160 -48.48 -13.71 -26.94
CA MET A 160 -49.27 -13.55 -28.16
C MET A 160 -50.75 -13.77 -27.86
N GLN A 161 -51.59 -12.90 -28.39
CA GLN A 161 -53.03 -13.02 -28.34
C GLN A 161 -53.63 -12.88 -29.73
N SER A 162 -54.58 -13.75 -30.07
CA SER A 162 -55.28 -13.75 -31.33
C SER A 162 -56.77 -13.57 -31.09
N LEU A 163 -57.39 -12.69 -31.86
CA LEU A 163 -58.84 -12.62 -32.00
C LEU A 163 -59.34 -13.54 -33.13
N LEU A 164 -58.45 -14.16 -33.87
CA LEU A 164 -58.74 -15.13 -34.92
C LEU A 164 -59.05 -16.50 -34.32
N ALA A 165 -60.16 -17.09 -34.67
CA ALA A 165 -60.47 -18.46 -34.26
C ALA A 165 -59.74 -19.50 -35.18
N LEU A 166 -58.38 -19.41 -35.22
CA LEU A 166 -57.50 -20.20 -36.04
C LEU A 166 -56.35 -20.77 -35.21
N ASP A 167 -55.89 -21.94 -35.62
CA ASP A 167 -54.59 -22.41 -35.13
C ASP A 167 -53.47 -21.60 -35.79
N ILE A 168 -52.56 -21.08 -34.99
CA ILE A 168 -51.53 -20.14 -35.42
C ILE A 168 -50.18 -20.63 -34.87
N ASN A 169 -49.23 -20.81 -35.76
CA ASN A 169 -47.82 -21.02 -35.38
C ASN A 169 -47.05 -19.73 -35.66
N VAL A 170 -46.23 -19.31 -34.72
CA VAL A 170 -45.37 -18.16 -34.86
C VAL A 170 -43.93 -18.52 -34.58
N SER A 171 -43.10 -18.35 -35.59
CA SER A 171 -41.65 -18.39 -35.43
C SER A 171 -41.08 -16.98 -35.46
N GLY A 172 -40.10 -16.70 -34.58
CA GLY A 172 -39.51 -15.36 -34.50
C GLY A 172 -38.02 -15.40 -34.20
N THR A 173 -37.36 -14.37 -34.70
CA THR A 173 -35.90 -14.18 -34.41
C THR A 173 -35.66 -12.74 -34.01
N CYS A 174 -34.89 -12.55 -32.94
CA CYS A 174 -34.40 -11.25 -32.54
C CYS A 174 -32.85 -11.25 -32.62
N SER A 175 -32.32 -10.53 -33.59
CA SER A 175 -30.86 -10.41 -33.79
C SER A 175 -30.18 -9.55 -32.74
N GLY A 176 -30.94 -8.65 -32.10
CA GLY A 176 -30.46 -7.77 -31.03
C GLY A 176 -30.31 -8.47 -29.67
N ILE A 177 -30.79 -9.71 -29.52
CA ILE A 177 -30.63 -10.50 -28.31
C ILE A 177 -29.77 -11.70 -28.62
N LEU A 178 -28.57 -11.78 -28.01
CA LEU A 178 -27.67 -12.92 -28.15
C LEU A 178 -27.71 -13.77 -26.88
N ARG A 179 -28.06 -15.03 -27.03
CA ARG A 179 -27.96 -16.04 -25.99
C ARG A 179 -26.89 -17.04 -26.35
N GLN A 180 -25.85 -17.13 -25.52
CA GLN A 180 -24.66 -17.98 -25.86
C GLN A 180 -24.03 -17.62 -27.23
N GLY A 181 -24.09 -16.33 -27.60
CA GLY A 181 -23.56 -15.82 -28.88
C GLY A 181 -24.43 -16.10 -30.11
N GLN A 182 -25.64 -16.66 -29.94
CA GLN A 182 -26.59 -16.90 -31.03
C GLN A 182 -27.81 -15.98 -30.88
N PRO A 183 -28.40 -15.49 -31.99
CA PRO A 183 -29.66 -14.73 -31.94
C PRO A 183 -30.76 -15.53 -31.25
N LEU A 184 -31.58 -14.83 -30.50
CA LEU A 184 -32.72 -15.45 -29.81
C LEU A 184 -33.81 -15.80 -30.80
N THR A 185 -34.21 -17.06 -30.79
CA THR A 185 -35.33 -17.60 -31.60
C THR A 185 -36.45 -18.05 -30.68
N ILE A 186 -37.69 -17.88 -31.15
CA ILE A 186 -38.88 -18.34 -30.46
C ILE A 186 -39.77 -19.14 -31.42
N GLU A 187 -40.57 -20.04 -30.85
CA GLU A 187 -41.68 -20.72 -31.49
C GLU A 187 -42.87 -20.69 -30.52
N LEU A 188 -44.02 -20.27 -31.01
CA LEU A 188 -45.27 -20.15 -30.25
C LEU A 188 -46.40 -20.78 -31.05
N ASP A 189 -47.13 -21.66 -30.41
CA ASP A 189 -48.37 -22.22 -30.95
C ASP A 189 -49.59 -21.65 -30.23
N LEU A 190 -50.54 -21.10 -30.98
CA LEU A 190 -51.81 -20.65 -30.47
C LEU A 190 -52.88 -21.57 -30.97
N ASP A 191 -53.60 -22.19 -30.05
CA ASP A 191 -54.80 -22.97 -30.33
C ASP A 191 -56.00 -22.04 -30.57
N ALA A 192 -56.74 -22.33 -31.61
CA ALA A 192 -57.96 -21.59 -31.96
C ALA A 192 -58.98 -21.44 -30.80
N ALA A 193 -58.97 -22.36 -29.83
CA ALA A 193 -59.85 -22.33 -28.67
C ALA A 193 -59.35 -21.41 -27.52
N SER A 194 -58.04 -21.33 -27.32
CA SER A 194 -57.42 -20.51 -26.25
C SER A 194 -57.19 -19.07 -26.71
N GLY A 195 -56.78 -18.89 -27.94
CA GLY A 195 -56.47 -17.60 -28.54
C GLY A 195 -55.26 -16.90 -27.91
N THR A 196 -54.54 -17.54 -26.97
CA THR A 196 -53.38 -16.96 -26.28
C THR A 196 -52.27 -17.96 -26.11
N SER A 197 -51.04 -17.50 -26.22
CA SER A 197 -49.82 -18.26 -25.90
C SER A 197 -48.80 -17.36 -25.26
N ASP A 198 -48.07 -17.85 -24.25
CA ASP A 198 -47.02 -17.11 -23.57
C ASP A 198 -45.79 -17.96 -23.34
N ILE A 199 -44.65 -17.34 -23.36
CA ILE A 199 -43.37 -17.95 -23.04
C ILE A 199 -42.55 -17.01 -22.17
N LEU A 200 -41.91 -17.54 -21.14
CA LEU A 200 -40.94 -16.86 -20.30
C LEU A 200 -39.52 -17.35 -20.59
N ILE A 201 -38.69 -16.48 -21.04
CA ILE A 201 -37.31 -16.79 -21.45
C ILE A 201 -36.34 -16.25 -20.41
N PRO A 202 -35.58 -17.10 -19.69
CA PRO A 202 -34.56 -16.64 -18.77
C PRO A 202 -33.46 -15.86 -19.50
N MET A 203 -33.10 -14.68 -18.97
CA MET A 203 -32.13 -13.77 -19.56
C MET A 203 -30.72 -13.92 -18.97
N THR A 204 -30.47 -14.92 -18.16
CA THR A 204 -29.14 -15.20 -17.62
C THR A 204 -28.11 -15.42 -18.72
N ASN A 205 -26.96 -14.73 -18.61
CA ASN A 205 -25.88 -14.77 -19.62
C ASN A 205 -26.35 -14.38 -21.03
N THR A 206 -27.20 -13.38 -21.11
CA THR A 206 -27.71 -12.82 -22.35
C THR A 206 -27.04 -11.47 -22.62
N THR A 207 -26.72 -11.21 -23.88
CA THR A 207 -26.19 -9.94 -24.35
C THR A 207 -27.23 -9.28 -25.25
N LEU A 208 -27.57 -8.04 -24.94
CA LEU A 208 -28.31 -7.16 -25.82
C LEU A 208 -27.31 -6.38 -26.68
N ILE A 209 -27.52 -6.34 -27.98
CA ILE A 209 -26.65 -5.60 -28.92
C ILE A 209 -27.28 -4.24 -29.21
N GLY A 210 -26.52 -3.19 -28.96
CA GLY A 210 -26.94 -1.82 -29.25
C GLY A 210 -26.97 -1.58 -30.76
N THR A 211 -28.02 -0.89 -31.21
CA THR A 211 -28.21 -0.45 -32.59
C THR A 211 -28.63 1.01 -32.69
N ALA A 212 -28.96 1.63 -31.56
CA ALA A 212 -29.40 3.01 -31.46
C ALA A 212 -28.42 3.85 -30.61
N ALA A 213 -28.36 5.15 -30.85
CA ALA A 213 -27.47 6.04 -30.13
C ALA A 213 -27.74 6.04 -28.61
N GLU A 214 -28.97 6.10 -28.16
CA GLU A 214 -29.36 6.31 -26.76
C GLU A 214 -30.02 5.09 -26.10
N GLY A 215 -29.88 3.89 -26.68
CA GLY A 215 -30.54 2.69 -26.17
C GLY A 215 -30.30 1.46 -27.02
N VAL A 216 -31.04 0.42 -26.70
CA VAL A 216 -31.04 -0.85 -27.43
C VAL A 216 -32.37 -1.01 -28.14
N SER A 217 -32.32 -1.19 -29.46
CA SER A 217 -33.50 -1.44 -30.29
C SER A 217 -33.56 -2.93 -30.63
N LEU A 218 -34.50 -3.65 -30.05
CA LEU A 218 -34.68 -5.08 -30.19
C LEU A 218 -35.72 -5.36 -31.29
N ASN A 219 -35.24 -5.65 -32.49
CA ASN A 219 -36.06 -5.90 -33.65
C ASN A 219 -36.36 -7.39 -33.78
N TRP A 220 -37.61 -7.74 -33.71
CA TRP A 220 -38.15 -9.07 -33.96
C TRP A 220 -38.61 -9.23 -35.42
N GLU A 221 -38.10 -10.21 -36.08
CA GLU A 221 -38.64 -10.69 -37.36
C GLU A 221 -39.51 -11.88 -37.05
N LEU A 222 -40.81 -11.76 -37.32
CA LEU A 222 -41.81 -12.75 -36.99
C LEU A 222 -42.45 -13.28 -38.26
N SER A 223 -42.53 -14.60 -38.36
CA SER A 223 -43.28 -15.28 -39.43
C SER A 223 -44.45 -16.04 -38.80
N VAL A 224 -45.63 -15.68 -39.20
CA VAL A 224 -46.90 -16.22 -38.69
C VAL A 224 -47.50 -17.12 -39.71
N THR A 225 -47.70 -18.36 -39.35
CA THR A 225 -48.42 -19.37 -40.17
C THR A 225 -49.84 -19.51 -39.65
N LEU A 226 -50.81 -19.12 -40.45
CA LEU A 226 -52.23 -19.19 -40.17
C LEU A 226 -52.85 -20.40 -40.85
N ALA A 227 -53.43 -21.35 -40.09
CA ALA A 227 -54.09 -22.51 -40.61
C ALA A 227 -55.57 -22.19 -40.91
N SER A 228 -55.96 -22.24 -42.17
CA SER A 228 -57.34 -21.96 -42.60
C SER A 228 -58.33 -22.98 -42.02
N THR A 229 -59.48 -22.52 -41.52
CA THR A 229 -60.61 -23.38 -41.14
C THR A 229 -61.56 -23.62 -42.28
N GLY A 230 -61.35 -23.00 -43.46
CA GLY A 230 -62.29 -23.02 -44.58
C GLY A 230 -63.49 -22.11 -44.36
N GLN A 231 -63.47 -21.24 -43.31
CA GLN A 231 -64.51 -20.28 -43.02
C GLN A 231 -64.04 -18.86 -43.42
N PRO A 232 -64.97 -17.98 -43.78
CA PRO A 232 -64.64 -16.59 -44.05
C PRO A 232 -64.04 -15.89 -42.83
N ILE A 233 -62.99 -15.11 -43.07
CA ILE A 233 -62.30 -14.29 -42.06
C ILE A 233 -62.51 -12.81 -42.43
N GLU A 234 -62.86 -12.01 -41.45
CA GLU A 234 -63.06 -10.57 -41.65
C GLU A 234 -61.73 -9.81 -41.64
N ALA A 235 -61.62 -8.78 -42.47
CA ALA A 235 -60.48 -7.88 -42.43
C ALA A 235 -60.57 -7.04 -41.17
N GLY A 236 -59.42 -6.87 -40.51
CA GLY A 236 -59.32 -6.14 -39.25
C GLY A 236 -59.27 -7.01 -38.01
N GLU A 237 -59.51 -8.32 -38.13
CA GLU A 237 -59.16 -9.26 -37.04
C GLU A 237 -57.67 -9.23 -36.79
N ALA A 238 -57.27 -9.23 -35.52
CA ALA A 238 -55.90 -8.84 -35.11
C ALA A 238 -55.19 -9.91 -34.29
N LEU A 239 -53.89 -9.93 -34.46
CA LEU A 239 -52.92 -10.57 -33.59
C LEU A 239 -52.21 -9.51 -32.75
N THR A 240 -52.10 -9.73 -31.48
CA THR A 240 -51.34 -8.85 -30.56
C THR A 240 -50.09 -9.63 -30.09
N PHE A 241 -48.94 -9.02 -30.29
CA PHE A 241 -47.65 -9.51 -29.82
C PHE A 241 -47.12 -8.56 -28.78
N ARG A 242 -46.83 -9.05 -27.58
CA ARG A 242 -46.28 -8.30 -26.45
C ARG A 242 -44.96 -8.90 -26.00
N THR A 243 -43.99 -8.02 -25.79
CA THR A 243 -42.73 -8.36 -25.17
C THR A 243 -42.50 -7.49 -23.93
N ALA A 244 -42.05 -8.07 -22.86
CA ALA A 244 -41.74 -7.36 -21.62
C ALA A 244 -40.53 -7.95 -20.90
N PHE A 245 -39.64 -7.09 -20.43
CA PHE A 245 -38.63 -7.51 -19.48
C PHE A 245 -39.20 -7.53 -18.06
N GLU A 246 -38.98 -8.60 -17.34
CA GLU A 246 -39.41 -8.78 -15.95
C GLU A 246 -38.17 -9.01 -15.09
N GLU A 247 -37.92 -8.10 -14.13
CA GLU A 247 -36.82 -8.15 -13.18
C GLU A 247 -35.44 -8.41 -13.86
N ALA A 248 -35.24 -7.92 -15.07
CA ALA A 248 -33.98 -8.07 -15.78
C ALA A 248 -32.92 -7.14 -15.19
N VAL A 249 -31.84 -7.75 -14.69
CA VAL A 249 -30.75 -7.05 -14.03
C VAL A 249 -29.60 -6.89 -15.02
N VAL A 250 -29.22 -5.64 -15.26
CA VAL A 250 -28.02 -5.30 -16.05
C VAL A 250 -26.79 -5.52 -15.16
N VAL A 251 -25.84 -6.34 -15.62
CA VAL A 251 -24.57 -6.62 -14.93
C VAL A 251 -23.35 -6.05 -15.66
N GLY A 252 -23.55 -5.53 -16.87
CA GLY A 252 -22.51 -4.84 -17.63
C GLY A 252 -23.10 -4.01 -18.75
N ALA A 253 -22.52 -2.85 -19.00
CA ALA A 253 -22.88 -1.94 -20.08
C ALA A 253 -21.63 -1.48 -20.82
N PHE A 254 -21.67 -1.45 -22.14
CA PHE A 254 -20.58 -1.12 -23.04
C PHE A 254 -21.07 -0.09 -24.05
N GLY A 255 -20.26 0.95 -24.29
CA GLY A 255 -20.62 2.03 -25.20
C GLY A 255 -19.93 3.33 -24.83
N LYS A 256 -20.65 4.44 -25.00
CA LYS A 256 -20.20 5.76 -24.54
C LYS A 256 -21.10 6.22 -23.40
N PHE A 257 -20.51 6.43 -22.25
CA PHE A 257 -21.22 6.96 -21.09
C PHE A 257 -21.43 8.46 -21.22
N SER A 258 -22.54 8.94 -20.67
CA SER A 258 -22.86 10.37 -20.65
C SER A 258 -21.92 11.12 -19.73
N SER A 259 -21.39 12.24 -20.20
CA SER A 259 -20.61 13.18 -19.37
C SER A 259 -21.46 13.90 -18.30
N GLU A 260 -22.79 13.77 -18.35
CA GLU A 260 -23.68 14.25 -17.30
C GLU A 260 -23.73 13.29 -16.10
N LEU A 261 -23.23 12.08 -16.26
CA LEU A 261 -23.14 11.12 -15.16
C LEU A 261 -22.09 11.59 -14.16
N SER A 262 -22.53 11.91 -12.98
CA SER A 262 -21.69 12.29 -11.85
C SER A 262 -22.15 11.60 -10.58
N GLN A 263 -21.20 11.34 -9.68
CA GLN A 263 -21.46 10.79 -8.37
C GLN A 263 -20.75 11.62 -7.32
N ASP A 264 -21.51 12.07 -6.31
CA ASP A 264 -20.94 12.80 -5.19
C ASP A 264 -20.08 11.86 -4.33
N ILE A 265 -18.96 12.38 -3.86
CA ILE A 265 -18.05 11.72 -2.94
C ILE A 265 -17.98 12.54 -1.67
N GLU A 266 -18.19 11.86 -0.55
CA GLU A 266 -17.93 12.36 0.78
C GLU A 266 -17.02 11.33 1.49
N ALA A 267 -15.79 11.73 1.78
CA ALA A 267 -14.83 10.89 2.48
C ALA A 267 -14.33 11.62 3.71
N ARG A 268 -14.35 10.93 4.85
CA ARG A 268 -13.73 11.39 6.09
C ARG A 268 -12.81 10.29 6.59
N MET A 269 -11.54 10.64 6.71
CA MET A 269 -10.46 9.73 7.07
C MET A 269 -9.89 10.14 8.41
N ALA A 270 -9.67 9.18 9.31
CA ALA A 270 -8.93 9.43 10.54
C ALA A 270 -7.44 9.53 10.22
N LEU A 271 -6.80 10.60 10.66
CA LEU A 271 -5.35 10.71 10.56
C LEU A 271 -4.68 9.98 11.72
N PRO A 272 -3.51 9.35 11.49
CA PRO A 272 -2.76 8.70 12.55
C PRO A 272 -2.25 9.70 13.59
N GLU A 273 -1.96 9.24 14.80
CA GLU A 273 -1.50 10.06 15.94
C GLU A 273 -0.18 10.82 15.72
N ILE A 274 0.50 10.60 14.60
CA ILE A 274 1.74 11.30 14.22
C ILE A 274 1.59 12.83 14.22
N THR A 275 0.38 13.32 14.14
CA THR A 275 0.05 14.74 14.04
C THR A 275 0.28 15.54 15.31
N ARG A 276 0.64 14.89 16.43
CA ARG A 276 0.92 15.58 17.71
C ARG A 276 2.40 15.85 17.94
N TRP A 277 3.06 16.44 16.98
CA TRP A 277 4.46 16.79 17.11
C TRP A 277 4.64 18.17 17.72
N ASP A 278 5.59 18.28 18.64
CA ASP A 278 5.96 19.59 19.19
C ASP A 278 6.85 20.34 18.18
N PRO A 279 6.35 21.42 17.56
CA PRO A 279 7.10 22.18 16.56
C PRO A 279 8.37 22.84 17.13
N ALA A 280 8.50 22.93 18.44
CA ALA A 280 9.72 23.37 19.08
C ALA A 280 10.82 22.31 19.10
N LEU A 281 10.44 21.03 18.88
CA LEU A 281 11.36 19.89 18.94
C LEU A 281 11.64 19.28 17.56
N PHE A 282 10.75 19.48 16.58
CA PHE A 282 10.85 18.86 15.27
C PHE A 282 10.48 19.82 14.14
N TYR A 283 11.17 19.67 13.03
CA TYR A 283 10.80 20.26 11.75
C TYR A 283 11.06 19.22 10.64
N LEU A 284 10.10 19.04 9.77
CA LEU A 284 10.18 18.13 8.63
C LEU A 284 10.21 18.93 7.35
N SER A 285 11.14 18.64 6.45
CA SER A 285 11.38 19.46 5.28
C SER A 285 10.37 19.22 4.15
N ALA A 286 9.81 18.03 4.02
CA ALA A 286 9.01 17.63 2.87
C ALA A 286 7.94 16.58 3.16
N PRO A 287 7.06 16.78 4.16
CA PRO A 287 5.91 15.91 4.30
C PRO A 287 5.00 16.04 3.08
N ARG A 288 4.38 14.93 2.64
CA ARG A 288 3.46 14.92 1.51
C ARG A 288 2.32 13.94 1.75
N LEU A 289 1.17 14.24 1.15
CA LEU A 289 0.05 13.32 1.09
C LEU A 289 0.02 12.68 -0.29
N VAL A 290 0.05 11.36 -0.36
CA VAL A 290 -0.07 10.60 -1.59
C VAL A 290 -1.43 9.93 -1.62
N LEU A 291 -2.18 10.15 -2.68
CA LEU A 291 -3.47 9.51 -2.92
C LEU A 291 -3.33 8.55 -4.10
N GLU A 292 -3.77 7.32 -3.92
CA GLU A 292 -3.80 6.29 -4.94
C GLU A 292 -5.24 5.92 -5.24
N VAL A 293 -5.69 6.26 -6.45
CA VAL A 293 -7.04 5.95 -6.90
C VAL A 293 -7.02 4.72 -7.78
N LYS A 294 -7.80 3.74 -7.38
CA LYS A 294 -8.03 2.48 -8.08
C LYS A 294 -9.36 2.56 -8.82
N ASN A 295 -9.33 2.41 -10.14
CA ASN A 295 -10.50 2.44 -11.00
C ASN A 295 -10.64 1.12 -11.76
N SER A 296 -11.73 0.37 -11.52
CA SER A 296 -12.04 -0.84 -12.27
C SER A 296 -13.05 -0.62 -13.40
N TYR A 297 -13.66 0.57 -13.49
CA TYR A 297 -14.47 0.94 -14.64
C TYR A 297 -13.58 1.17 -15.87
N GLY A 298 -14.03 0.78 -17.05
CA GLY A 298 -13.41 1.17 -18.32
C GLY A 298 -13.76 2.58 -18.77
N ILE A 299 -13.83 3.51 -17.82
CA ILE A 299 -14.27 4.88 -18.01
C ILE A 299 -13.22 5.80 -17.38
N ASP A 300 -12.69 6.73 -18.14
CA ASP A 300 -11.87 7.80 -17.58
C ASP A 300 -12.74 8.77 -16.79
N LEU A 301 -12.30 9.12 -15.59
CA LEU A 301 -13.06 9.92 -14.65
C LEU A 301 -12.29 11.19 -14.28
N GLY A 302 -12.98 12.30 -14.15
CA GLY A 302 -12.46 13.54 -13.57
C GLY A 302 -12.96 13.68 -12.13
N LEU A 303 -12.08 14.07 -11.23
CA LEU A 303 -12.43 14.40 -9.84
C LEU A 303 -12.56 15.92 -9.70
N ASP A 304 -13.73 16.38 -9.29
CA ASP A 304 -14.02 17.79 -8.99
C ASP A 304 -14.15 17.94 -7.47
N ILE A 305 -13.08 18.41 -6.84
CA ILE A 305 -13.01 18.59 -5.39
C ILE A 305 -13.64 19.93 -5.04
N THR A 306 -14.72 19.91 -4.26
CA THR A 306 -15.40 21.13 -3.80
C THR A 306 -14.92 21.59 -2.43
N GLU A 307 -14.49 20.65 -1.58
CA GLU A 307 -13.90 20.94 -0.27
C GLU A 307 -12.85 19.88 0.04
N PHE A 308 -11.69 20.36 0.46
CA PHE A 308 -10.62 19.53 1.01
C PHE A 308 -10.16 20.20 2.30
N SER A 309 -10.28 19.50 3.41
CA SER A 309 -10.06 20.13 4.72
C SER A 309 -9.53 19.14 5.75
N LEU A 310 -8.82 19.66 6.74
CA LEU A 310 -8.40 18.94 7.94
C LEU A 310 -9.30 19.30 9.12
N GLY A 311 -9.73 18.29 9.86
CA GLY A 311 -10.38 18.47 11.16
C GLY A 311 -9.36 18.44 12.28
N SER A 312 -9.57 19.25 13.31
CA SER A 312 -8.81 19.24 14.56
C SER A 312 -9.74 19.59 15.72
N ASP A 313 -9.26 19.43 16.95
CA ASP A 313 -9.99 19.86 18.16
C ASP A 313 -10.31 21.37 18.15
N GLU A 314 -9.57 22.17 17.38
CA GLU A 314 -9.75 23.62 17.24
C GLU A 314 -10.70 24.02 16.10
N GLY A 315 -11.10 23.07 15.25
CA GLY A 315 -12.00 23.29 14.14
C GLY A 315 -11.54 22.72 12.80
N VAL A 316 -12.15 23.19 11.71
CA VAL A 316 -11.85 22.73 10.35
C VAL A 316 -10.89 23.71 9.66
N ILE A 317 -9.82 23.20 9.11
CA ILE A 317 -8.80 23.95 8.37
C ILE A 317 -8.95 23.61 6.89
N PRO A 318 -9.42 24.54 6.04
CA PRO A 318 -9.52 24.31 4.62
C PRO A 318 -8.14 24.23 3.98
N LEU A 319 -7.94 23.26 3.11
CA LEU A 319 -6.76 23.10 2.27
C LEU A 319 -7.03 23.67 0.88
N GLN A 320 -6.13 24.47 0.38
CA GLN A 320 -6.24 25.10 -0.93
C GLN A 320 -4.90 25.00 -1.66
N GLY A 321 -4.94 25.14 -2.96
CA GLY A 321 -3.72 25.22 -3.73
C GLY A 321 -3.80 24.55 -5.09
N PRO A 322 -2.89 24.91 -6.00
CA PRO A 322 -2.90 24.40 -7.38
C PRO A 322 -2.78 22.88 -7.48
N ALA A 323 -2.21 22.20 -6.46
CA ALA A 323 -2.13 20.74 -6.47
C ALA A 323 -3.50 20.09 -6.26
N ILE A 324 -4.41 20.72 -5.49
CA ILE A 324 -5.78 20.25 -5.31
C ILE A 324 -6.60 20.52 -6.58
N ASP A 325 -6.46 21.73 -7.14
CA ASP A 325 -7.19 22.14 -8.34
C ASP A 325 -6.76 21.36 -9.59
N ALA A 326 -5.55 20.81 -9.59
CA ALA A 326 -4.95 20.06 -10.70
C ALA A 326 -4.92 18.55 -10.44
N PHE A 327 -5.95 18.00 -9.77
CA PHE A 327 -6.04 16.55 -9.61
C PHE A 327 -6.05 15.88 -10.99
N PRO A 328 -5.20 14.85 -11.22
CA PRO A 328 -5.11 14.22 -12.53
C PRO A 328 -6.39 13.46 -12.89
N ASP A 329 -6.64 13.34 -14.19
CA ASP A 329 -7.69 12.47 -14.69
C ASP A 329 -7.45 11.02 -14.21
N ILE A 330 -8.49 10.39 -13.70
CA ILE A 330 -8.45 9.02 -13.21
C ILE A 330 -8.62 8.08 -14.41
N THR A 331 -7.58 7.40 -14.77
CA THR A 331 -7.57 6.49 -15.94
C THR A 331 -8.51 5.31 -15.73
N GLY A 332 -9.26 4.94 -16.79
CA GLY A 332 -10.12 3.76 -16.81
C GLY A 332 -9.36 2.44 -17.03
N ALA A 333 -9.93 1.34 -16.59
CA ALA A 333 -9.42 0.00 -16.84
C ALA A 333 -9.45 -0.32 -18.35
N LEU A 334 -8.48 -1.09 -18.84
CA LEU A 334 -8.37 -1.43 -20.27
C LEU A 334 -9.29 -2.58 -20.69
N ALA A 335 -9.65 -3.46 -19.77
CA ALA A 335 -10.54 -4.59 -20.00
C ALA A 335 -11.36 -4.92 -18.76
N VAL A 336 -12.49 -5.60 -18.95
CA VAL A 336 -13.34 -6.06 -17.83
C VAL A 336 -12.55 -6.98 -16.90
N GLY A 337 -12.59 -6.66 -15.62
CA GLY A 337 -11.84 -7.35 -14.56
C GLY A 337 -10.43 -6.83 -14.34
N ASP A 338 -9.95 -5.90 -15.16
CA ASP A 338 -8.70 -5.19 -14.93
C ASP A 338 -8.92 -3.99 -13.97
N THR A 339 -7.82 -3.37 -13.58
CA THR A 339 -7.82 -2.19 -12.73
C THR A 339 -6.76 -1.22 -13.20
N ALA A 340 -7.12 0.05 -13.31
CA ALA A 340 -6.17 1.13 -13.52
C ALA A 340 -5.86 1.85 -12.20
N TRP A 341 -4.66 2.41 -12.10
CA TRP A 341 -4.19 3.14 -10.94
C TRP A 341 -3.78 4.54 -11.33
N THR A 342 -4.20 5.51 -10.55
CA THR A 342 -3.80 6.90 -10.70
C THR A 342 -3.26 7.39 -9.37
N THR A 343 -2.01 7.86 -9.36
CA THR A 343 -1.35 8.38 -8.16
C THR A 343 -1.24 9.88 -8.23
N HIS A 344 -1.57 10.57 -7.15
CA HIS A 344 -1.42 12.00 -7.00
C HIS A 344 -0.75 12.35 -5.68
N ALA A 345 0.32 13.15 -5.75
CA ALA A 345 1.03 13.61 -4.56
C ALA A 345 0.75 15.10 -4.31
N LEU A 346 0.34 15.41 -3.10
CA LEU A 346 0.13 16.76 -2.59
C LEU A 346 1.32 17.12 -1.70
N ASP A 347 2.26 17.89 -2.23
CA ASP A 347 3.44 18.38 -1.52
C ASP A 347 3.28 19.84 -1.04
N ASN A 348 4.24 20.34 -0.29
CA ASN A 348 4.21 21.71 0.22
C ASN A 348 4.21 22.78 -0.89
N ALA A 349 4.75 22.48 -2.07
CA ALA A 349 4.89 23.48 -3.12
C ALA A 349 3.55 23.91 -3.73
N GLY A 350 2.52 23.10 -3.55
CA GLY A 350 1.18 23.31 -4.09
C GLY A 350 0.08 23.52 -3.06
N MET A 351 0.42 23.67 -1.76
CA MET A 351 -0.55 23.71 -0.65
C MET A 351 -0.53 25.03 0.12
N ASP A 352 -1.71 25.47 0.57
CA ASP A 352 -1.91 26.59 1.48
C ASP A 352 -3.03 26.24 2.49
N PRO A 353 -2.80 26.21 3.80
CA PRO A 353 -1.49 26.34 4.47
C PRO A 353 -0.56 25.16 4.14
N ASP A 354 0.75 25.31 4.38
CA ASP A 354 1.70 24.24 4.14
C ASP A 354 1.53 23.06 5.13
N TRP A 355 2.07 21.89 4.79
CA TRP A 355 1.92 20.69 5.61
C TRP A 355 2.51 20.83 7.01
N LEU A 356 3.47 21.73 7.22
CA LEU A 356 4.06 21.96 8.54
C LEU A 356 3.12 22.75 9.44
N ASP A 357 2.48 23.79 8.91
CA ASP A 357 1.47 24.53 9.65
C ASP A 357 0.29 23.64 10.00
N LEU A 358 -0.09 22.74 9.08
CA LEU A 358 -1.16 21.76 9.28
C LEU A 358 -0.82 20.74 10.36
N LEU A 359 0.40 20.20 10.36
CA LEU A 359 0.85 19.26 11.40
C LEU A 359 0.92 19.90 12.77
N ASN A 360 1.27 21.19 12.84
CA ASN A 360 1.27 21.96 14.10
C ASN A 360 -0.14 22.12 14.68
N ALA A 361 -1.18 22.14 13.84
CA ALA A 361 -2.56 22.19 14.29
C ALA A 361 -3.07 20.83 14.83
N ALA A 362 -2.23 19.79 14.82
CA ALA A 362 -2.55 18.43 15.27
C ALA A 362 -3.89 17.91 14.72
N PRO A 363 -4.07 17.83 13.40
CA PRO A 363 -5.31 17.38 12.83
C PRO A 363 -5.55 15.89 13.14
N ASP A 364 -6.81 15.54 13.38
CA ASP A 364 -7.25 14.17 13.66
C ASP A 364 -7.95 13.49 12.47
N SER A 365 -8.36 14.31 11.49
CA SER A 365 -9.09 13.82 10.33
C SER A 365 -8.81 14.64 9.09
N LEU A 366 -8.95 13.99 7.93
CA LEU A 366 -8.95 14.60 6.60
C LEU A 366 -10.34 14.40 6.01
N GLN A 367 -10.93 15.47 5.45
CA GLN A 367 -12.22 15.44 4.80
C GLN A 367 -12.09 15.88 3.34
N LEU A 368 -12.70 15.09 2.45
CA LEU A 368 -12.79 15.35 1.02
C LEU A 368 -14.25 15.32 0.62
N LEU A 369 -14.75 16.43 0.08
CA LEU A 369 -16.05 16.52 -0.57
C LEU A 369 -15.84 16.86 -2.04
N GLY A 370 -16.57 16.19 -2.91
CA GLY A 370 -16.44 16.42 -4.34
C GLY A 370 -17.39 15.60 -5.16
N SER A 371 -17.18 15.57 -6.45
CA SER A 371 -17.90 14.70 -7.37
C SER A 371 -16.96 14.08 -8.39
N VAL A 372 -17.25 12.84 -8.75
CA VAL A 372 -16.62 12.16 -9.89
C VAL A 372 -17.49 12.31 -11.11
N LYS A 373 -16.91 12.70 -12.23
CA LYS A 373 -17.58 12.92 -13.51
C LYS A 373 -16.97 12.03 -14.57
N VAL A 374 -17.80 11.53 -15.48
CA VAL A 374 -17.34 10.80 -16.66
C VAL A 374 -16.65 11.77 -17.63
N LEU A 375 -15.44 11.43 -18.03
CA LEU A 375 -14.72 12.16 -19.07
C LEU A 375 -15.05 11.61 -20.46
N PRO A 376 -15.04 12.46 -21.50
CA PRO A 376 -15.23 12.01 -22.86
C PRO A 376 -14.18 10.94 -23.25
N PRO A 377 -14.59 9.83 -23.89
CA PRO A 377 -13.65 8.78 -24.26
C PRO A 377 -12.62 9.30 -25.26
N PRO A 378 -11.33 9.05 -25.04
CA PRO A 378 -10.30 9.49 -25.97
C PRO A 378 -10.38 8.73 -27.31
N VAL A 379 -10.52 7.45 -27.31
CA VAL A 379 -10.77 6.55 -28.46
C VAL A 379 -11.17 5.18 -27.90
N GLY A 380 -12.32 4.62 -28.36
CA GLY A 380 -12.74 3.28 -28.00
C GLY A 380 -14.02 3.26 -27.16
N GLY A 381 -14.52 2.06 -26.89
CA GLY A 381 -15.69 1.85 -26.07
C GLY A 381 -15.36 1.91 -24.59
N GLN A 382 -16.22 2.54 -23.82
CA GLN A 382 -16.20 2.52 -22.36
C GLN A 382 -17.01 1.33 -21.86
N PHE A 383 -16.76 0.92 -20.62
CA PHE A 383 -17.58 -0.11 -19.97
C PHE A 383 -17.74 0.16 -18.47
N ALA A 384 -18.84 -0.35 -17.94
CA ALA A 384 -19.08 -0.46 -16.52
C ALA A 384 -19.75 -1.79 -16.21
N THR A 385 -19.34 -2.46 -15.14
CA THR A 385 -19.99 -3.69 -14.66
C THR A 385 -20.53 -3.49 -13.23
N ALA A 386 -21.45 -4.36 -12.82
CA ALA A 386 -22.04 -4.33 -11.49
C ALA A 386 -21.04 -4.62 -10.35
N THR A 387 -19.85 -5.05 -10.68
CA THR A 387 -18.75 -5.35 -9.72
C THR A 387 -17.65 -4.31 -9.74
N ASP A 388 -17.71 -3.34 -10.66
CA ASP A 388 -16.71 -2.32 -10.75
C ASP A 388 -16.83 -1.32 -9.60
N VAL A 389 -15.70 -0.87 -9.10
CA VAL A 389 -15.60 0.08 -8.00
C VAL A 389 -14.54 1.13 -8.30
N LEU A 390 -14.76 2.29 -7.73
CA LEU A 390 -13.73 3.31 -7.59
C LEU A 390 -13.37 3.37 -6.12
N SER A 391 -12.10 3.14 -5.79
CA SER A 391 -11.61 3.26 -4.42
C SER A 391 -10.36 4.13 -4.38
N CYS A 392 -10.15 4.80 -3.26
CA CYS A 392 -8.97 5.60 -3.01
C CYS A 392 -8.35 5.14 -1.71
N THR A 393 -7.05 4.93 -1.74
CA THR A 393 -6.22 4.80 -0.54
C THR A 393 -5.31 6.00 -0.45
N GLY A 394 -4.89 6.34 0.75
CA GLY A 394 -3.96 7.43 0.96
C GLY A 394 -2.80 7.01 1.83
N ALA A 395 -1.70 7.72 1.70
CA ALA A 395 -0.60 7.61 2.61
C ALA A 395 -0.06 9.00 2.93
N PHE A 396 0.11 9.28 4.21
CA PHE A 396 0.88 10.44 4.61
C PHE A 396 2.34 10.01 4.73
N GLU A 397 3.17 10.55 3.85
CA GLU A 397 4.58 10.23 3.75
C GLU A 397 5.41 11.34 4.37
N VAL A 398 6.29 10.94 5.28
CA VAL A 398 7.16 11.83 6.02
C VAL A 398 8.60 11.40 5.80
N PRO A 399 9.32 11.98 4.82
CA PRO A 399 10.75 11.77 4.72
C PRO A 399 11.45 12.23 5.99
N LEU A 400 12.37 11.41 6.50
CA LEU A 400 13.14 11.76 7.70
C LEU A 400 14.26 12.75 7.36
N ALA A 401 13.86 13.88 6.82
CA ALA A 401 14.70 15.02 6.49
C ALA A 401 14.16 16.26 7.23
N GLY A 402 15.03 16.99 7.90
CA GLY A 402 14.64 18.13 8.71
C GLY A 402 15.58 18.40 9.87
N TRP A 403 15.06 18.87 10.99
CA TRP A 403 15.81 18.95 12.23
C TRP A 403 14.97 18.46 13.42
N ALA A 404 15.67 17.89 14.43
CA ALA A 404 15.07 17.43 15.67
C ALA A 404 15.92 17.84 16.85
N ARG A 405 15.30 18.04 18.03
CA ARG A 405 15.97 18.39 19.28
C ARG A 405 15.33 17.65 20.44
N GLY A 406 16.17 17.20 21.37
CA GLY A 406 15.69 16.66 22.65
C GLY A 406 14.99 15.30 22.56
N VAL A 407 15.16 14.57 21.47
CA VAL A 407 14.64 13.21 21.34
C VAL A 407 15.37 12.30 22.31
N THR A 408 14.64 11.58 23.14
CA THR A 408 15.25 10.68 24.12
C THR A 408 15.17 9.24 23.64
N TRP A 409 16.32 8.56 23.61
CA TRP A 409 16.43 7.15 23.30
C TRP A 409 17.13 6.43 24.45
N ARG A 410 16.69 5.21 24.76
CA ARG A 410 17.28 4.35 25.79
C ARG A 410 17.70 3.03 25.19
N ASP A 411 18.89 2.59 25.55
CA ASP A 411 19.41 1.29 25.13
C ASP A 411 20.15 0.60 26.26
N THR A 412 20.27 -0.73 26.18
CA THR A 412 20.95 -1.55 27.18
C THR A 412 21.92 -2.51 26.49
N LEU A 413 23.20 -2.28 26.71
CA LEU A 413 24.26 -3.17 26.26
C LEU A 413 24.48 -4.30 27.28
N SER A 414 23.94 -5.47 26.99
CA SER A 414 24.10 -6.67 27.83
C SER A 414 25.54 -7.19 27.75
N THR A 415 26.41 -6.70 28.59
CA THR A 415 27.81 -7.10 28.66
C THR A 415 28.23 -7.33 30.10
N PRO A 416 28.67 -8.52 30.47
CA PRO A 416 29.11 -8.84 31.83
C PRO A 416 30.48 -8.21 32.12
N ILE A 417 30.46 -6.89 32.41
CA ILE A 417 31.67 -6.08 32.60
C ILE A 417 32.53 -6.64 33.73
N SER A 418 31.92 -6.98 34.86
CA SER A 418 32.63 -7.56 36.01
C SER A 418 33.39 -8.83 35.65
N GLN A 419 32.74 -9.74 34.90
CA GLN A 419 33.38 -10.99 34.49
C GLN A 419 34.53 -10.78 33.50
N LYS A 420 34.37 -9.82 32.56
CA LYS A 420 35.41 -9.50 31.59
C LYS A 420 36.61 -8.82 32.24
N LEU A 421 36.39 -7.94 33.19
CA LEU A 421 37.43 -7.32 33.99
C LEU A 421 38.19 -8.38 34.82
N GLN A 422 37.44 -9.29 35.49
CA GLN A 422 38.05 -10.39 36.23
C GLN A 422 38.93 -11.28 35.35
N ALA A 423 38.45 -11.63 34.16
CA ALA A 423 39.23 -12.42 33.21
C ALA A 423 40.46 -11.69 32.66
N GLY A 424 40.46 -10.36 32.67
CA GLY A 424 41.56 -9.52 32.18
C GLY A 424 42.72 -9.40 33.20
N VAL A 425 42.47 -9.62 34.48
CA VAL A 425 43.48 -9.62 35.55
C VAL A 425 43.87 -11.06 35.84
N ALA A 426 44.94 -11.53 35.21
CA ALA A 426 45.35 -12.90 35.30
C ALA A 426 46.41 -13.12 36.41
N PRO A 427 46.46 -14.31 37.07
CA PRO A 427 47.51 -14.63 38.03
C PRO A 427 48.94 -14.40 37.47
N PRO A 428 49.87 -13.85 38.23
CA PRO A 428 49.87 -13.76 39.69
C PRO A 428 49.22 -12.53 40.30
N LEU A 429 48.56 -11.68 39.49
CA LEU A 429 47.90 -10.44 39.95
C LEU A 429 46.56 -10.75 40.62
N ASP A 430 46.26 -10.02 41.70
CA ASP A 430 44.99 -10.05 42.37
C ASP A 430 44.30 -8.68 42.26
N TRP A 431 42.99 -8.64 42.39
CA TRP A 431 42.23 -7.39 42.43
C TRP A 431 42.65 -6.49 43.63
N THR A 432 43.26 -7.05 44.64
CA THR A 432 43.88 -6.29 45.74
C THR A 432 45.05 -5.41 45.28
N ASP A 433 45.68 -5.75 44.16
CA ASP A 433 46.79 -5.02 43.56
C ASP A 433 46.33 -3.89 42.64
N VAL A 434 45.04 -3.85 42.27
CA VAL A 434 44.45 -2.84 41.39
C VAL A 434 44.37 -1.51 42.08
N THR A 435 44.93 -0.47 41.47
CA THR A 435 44.90 0.93 41.96
C THR A 435 43.84 1.76 41.30
N SER A 436 43.59 1.55 40.00
CA SER A 436 42.55 2.22 39.23
C SER A 436 42.14 1.41 38.01
N VAL A 437 40.92 1.64 37.54
CA VAL A 437 40.36 1.15 36.27
C VAL A 437 39.89 2.33 35.46
N THR A 438 40.46 2.55 34.29
CA THR A 438 39.98 3.57 33.36
C THR A 438 39.21 2.90 32.25
N LEU A 439 37.90 3.17 32.15
CA LEU A 439 37.04 2.76 31.05
C LEU A 439 37.17 3.79 29.93
N ARG A 440 37.63 3.35 28.77
CA ARG A 440 37.76 4.17 27.58
C ARG A 440 36.63 3.83 26.60
N PHE A 441 35.81 4.81 26.31
CA PHE A 441 34.77 4.77 25.31
C PHE A 441 35.31 5.39 24.03
N ILE A 442 35.31 4.66 22.94
CA ILE A 442 35.64 5.14 21.60
C ILE A 442 34.40 4.98 20.76
N ILE A 443 33.85 6.10 20.28
CA ILE A 443 32.61 6.12 19.55
C ILE A 443 32.86 6.83 18.22
N ASP A 444 32.61 6.12 17.12
CA ASP A 444 32.63 6.67 15.78
C ASP A 444 31.17 6.87 15.35
N ASN A 445 30.74 8.11 15.24
CA ASN A 445 29.39 8.50 14.92
C ASN A 445 29.30 9.01 13.47
N GLY A 446 28.73 8.19 12.58
CA GLY A 446 28.42 8.56 11.21
C GLY A 446 27.00 9.12 11.05
N TRP A 447 26.18 9.13 12.12
CA TRP A 447 24.86 9.72 12.08
C TRP A 447 24.96 11.24 12.11
N PRO A 448 24.12 11.97 11.36
CA PRO A 448 24.07 13.44 11.43
C PRO A 448 23.32 13.91 12.70
N LEU A 449 23.54 13.22 13.82
CA LEU A 449 22.92 13.43 15.11
C LEU A 449 23.97 13.67 16.19
N GLU A 450 23.84 14.76 16.91
CA GLU A 450 24.56 15.00 18.15
C GLU A 450 23.95 14.16 19.27
N LEU A 451 24.75 13.38 19.97
CA LEU A 451 24.33 12.46 21.01
C LEU A 451 24.88 12.92 22.36
N ASN A 452 23.99 13.20 23.29
CA ASN A 452 24.36 13.45 24.68
C ASN A 452 23.83 12.30 25.53
N GLY A 453 24.71 11.47 26.08
CA GLY A 453 24.36 10.25 26.77
C GLY A 453 24.75 10.27 28.24
N LEU A 454 23.97 9.56 29.05
CA LEU A 454 24.33 9.16 30.41
C LEU A 454 24.42 7.65 30.47
N VAL A 455 25.54 7.16 30.99
CA VAL A 455 25.78 5.73 31.18
C VAL A 455 25.42 5.34 32.61
N HIS A 456 24.76 4.20 32.77
CA HIS A 456 24.50 3.59 34.08
C HIS A 456 24.96 2.14 34.04
N PHE A 457 25.73 1.74 35.03
CA PHE A 457 26.07 0.34 35.22
C PHE A 457 24.94 -0.32 36.01
N ILE A 458 24.42 -1.44 35.51
CA ILE A 458 23.24 -2.11 36.07
C ILE A 458 23.52 -3.57 36.38
N ASN A 459 22.81 -4.10 37.37
CA ASN A 459 22.81 -5.53 37.69
C ASN A 459 21.87 -6.32 36.75
N ALA A 460 21.78 -7.64 36.97
CA ALA A 460 20.90 -8.52 36.19
C ALA A 460 19.40 -8.24 36.40
N GLN A 461 19.03 -7.51 37.45
CA GLN A 461 17.65 -7.09 37.76
C GLN A 461 17.30 -5.73 37.13
N GLY A 462 18.28 -5.04 36.54
CA GLY A 462 18.10 -3.71 35.95
C GLY A 462 18.29 -2.55 36.94
N ASP A 463 18.69 -2.82 38.19
CA ASP A 463 18.94 -1.77 39.17
C ASP A 463 20.26 -1.05 38.85
N SER A 464 20.25 0.28 38.95
CA SER A 464 21.46 1.09 38.77
C SER A 464 22.43 0.90 39.92
N LEU A 465 23.63 0.43 39.61
CA LEU A 465 24.71 0.22 40.58
C LEU A 465 25.58 1.48 40.71
N LEU A 466 25.98 2.03 39.58
CA LEU A 466 26.89 3.15 39.51
C LEU A 466 26.52 4.05 38.33
N ALA A 467 26.56 5.37 38.54
CA ALA A 467 26.49 6.33 37.46
C ALA A 467 27.84 6.37 36.71
N GLY A 468 27.80 6.14 35.42
CA GLY A 468 28.97 6.26 34.54
C GLY A 468 29.20 7.69 34.05
N PRO A 469 30.03 7.84 33.02
CA PRO A 469 30.34 9.14 32.46
C PRO A 469 29.16 9.73 31.68
N GLY A 470 29.09 11.06 31.61
CA GLY A 470 28.37 11.75 30.55
C GLY A 470 29.16 11.64 29.24
N LEU A 471 28.46 11.27 28.19
CA LEU A 471 29.03 11.16 26.83
C LEU A 471 28.47 12.32 26.00
N SER A 472 29.33 13.07 25.32
CA SER A 472 28.93 14.08 24.35
C SER A 472 29.63 13.79 23.03
N ILE A 473 28.83 13.44 22.03
CA ILE A 473 29.33 12.91 20.76
C ILE A 473 28.79 13.84 19.67
N PRO A 474 29.66 14.52 18.94
CA PRO A 474 29.22 15.36 17.83
C PRO A 474 28.61 14.49 16.71
N GLY A 475 27.71 15.08 15.96
CA GLY A 475 27.16 14.42 14.78
C GLY A 475 28.18 14.30 13.66
N GLY A 476 28.12 13.18 12.96
CA GLY A 476 28.80 13.00 11.67
C GLY A 476 28.08 13.83 10.61
N THR A 477 28.83 14.17 9.57
CA THR A 477 28.29 14.70 8.32
C THR A 477 28.80 13.83 7.19
N ASP A 478 29.65 14.34 6.31
CA ASP A 478 30.32 13.53 5.25
C ASP A 478 31.38 12.56 5.81
N VAL A 479 31.83 12.80 7.04
CA VAL A 479 32.85 11.99 7.73
C VAL A 479 32.35 11.67 9.13
N PRO A 480 32.47 10.42 9.61
CA PRO A 480 32.12 10.05 10.97
C PRO A 480 32.90 10.89 12.00
N ALA A 481 32.20 11.37 13.01
CA ALA A 481 32.80 12.08 14.13
C ALA A 481 33.26 11.07 15.19
N THR A 482 34.52 11.16 15.61
CA THR A 482 35.08 10.29 16.66
C THR A 482 35.08 11.00 17.99
N ALA A 483 34.50 10.38 19.01
CA ALA A 483 34.59 10.83 20.40
C ALA A 483 35.35 9.79 21.25
N ILE A 484 36.27 10.25 22.09
CA ILE A 484 36.98 9.41 23.06
C ILE A 484 36.71 10.00 24.44
N VAL A 485 36.15 9.16 25.33
CA VAL A 485 35.83 9.54 26.70
C VAL A 485 36.49 8.53 27.66
N ASP A 486 37.34 9.01 28.54
CA ASP A 486 37.95 8.23 29.61
C ASP A 486 37.22 8.45 30.93
N TYR A 487 36.78 7.38 31.56
CA TYR A 487 36.13 7.40 32.88
C TYR A 487 36.94 6.56 33.85
N THR A 488 37.61 7.20 34.76
CA THR A 488 38.49 6.54 35.73
C THR A 488 37.74 6.27 37.04
N LEU A 489 37.71 5.00 37.39
CA LEU A 489 37.27 4.47 38.66
C LEU A 489 38.49 4.31 39.56
N ASP A 490 38.48 4.94 40.70
CA ASP A 490 39.45 4.65 41.76
C ASP A 490 39.23 3.25 42.32
N ARG A 491 40.18 2.76 43.10
CA ARG A 491 40.09 1.41 43.65
C ARG A 491 38.77 1.08 44.35
N PRO A 492 38.23 1.91 45.25
CA PRO A 492 36.94 1.65 45.90
C PRO A 492 35.80 1.44 44.92
N LEU A 493 35.63 2.34 43.94
CA LEU A 493 34.57 2.23 42.91
C LEU A 493 34.79 1.06 41.98
N ALA A 494 36.03 0.73 41.64
CA ALA A 494 36.34 -0.44 40.80
C ALA A 494 36.00 -1.75 41.52
N MET A 495 36.29 -1.85 42.82
CA MET A 495 35.93 -2.98 43.65
C MET A 495 34.41 -3.10 43.82
N GLU A 496 33.71 -2.00 44.03
CA GLU A 496 32.26 -1.96 44.14
C GLU A 496 31.60 -2.46 42.84
N LEU A 497 32.07 -2.00 41.67
CA LEU A 497 31.59 -2.48 40.36
C LEU A 497 31.78 -4.00 40.18
N MET A 498 32.88 -4.55 40.74
CA MET A 498 33.19 -5.98 40.68
C MET A 498 32.30 -6.78 41.62
N GLU A 499 32.12 -6.34 42.87
CA GLU A 499 31.33 -7.01 43.90
C GLU A 499 29.83 -7.02 43.58
N MET A 500 29.32 -5.96 42.94
CA MET A 500 27.91 -5.82 42.57
C MET A 500 27.52 -6.61 41.30
N GLU A 501 28.42 -7.41 40.72
CA GLU A 501 28.13 -8.24 39.54
C GLU A 501 27.49 -7.45 38.39
N CYS A 502 28.11 -6.36 37.97
CA CYS A 502 27.64 -5.57 36.85
C CYS A 502 27.39 -6.42 35.59
N ALA A 503 26.14 -6.56 35.22
CA ALA A 503 25.69 -7.44 34.13
C ALA A 503 25.55 -6.69 32.80
N ALA A 504 25.29 -5.37 32.85
CA ALA A 504 25.03 -4.59 31.63
C ALA A 504 25.29 -3.10 31.86
N MET A 505 25.33 -2.34 30.77
CA MET A 505 25.28 -0.89 30.77
C MET A 505 23.97 -0.41 30.14
N ALA A 506 23.21 0.38 30.87
CA ALA A 506 22.10 1.11 30.31
C ALA A 506 22.57 2.51 29.91
N THR A 507 22.16 2.97 28.74
CA THR A 507 22.44 4.29 28.22
C THR A 507 21.14 5.05 27.99
N THR A 508 21.09 6.30 28.39
CA THR A 508 20.00 7.21 28.03
C THR A 508 20.61 8.31 27.17
N TRP A 509 20.17 8.38 25.94
CA TRP A 509 20.65 9.34 24.96
C TRP A 509 19.63 10.45 24.77
N THR A 510 20.09 11.70 24.67
CA THR A 510 19.35 12.82 24.13
C THR A 510 19.95 13.14 22.76
N LEU A 511 19.11 13.05 21.74
CA LEU A 511 19.49 13.21 20.34
C LEU A 511 19.08 14.60 19.86
N ALA A 512 19.94 15.22 19.06
CA ALA A 512 19.62 16.43 18.29
C ALA A 512 20.29 16.32 16.92
N THR A 513 19.64 16.79 15.88
CA THR A 513 20.28 16.84 14.56
C THR A 513 21.42 17.85 14.56
N THR A 514 22.48 17.57 13.82
CA THR A 514 23.64 18.45 13.71
C THR A 514 23.20 19.84 13.22
N GLY A 515 23.55 20.88 13.98
CA GLY A 515 23.17 22.24 13.62
C GLY A 515 21.71 22.61 13.83
N ALA A 516 20.89 21.78 14.51
CA ALA A 516 19.49 22.09 14.83
C ALA A 516 19.32 23.43 15.56
N GLY A 517 20.30 23.84 16.38
CA GLY A 517 20.32 25.14 17.02
C GLY A 517 20.30 26.34 16.06
N MET A 518 20.75 26.15 14.83
CA MET A 518 20.80 27.14 13.77
C MET A 518 19.73 26.89 12.69
N GLY A 519 18.81 25.90 12.88
CA GLY A 519 17.79 25.55 11.91
C GLY A 519 18.35 24.84 10.67
N GLN A 520 19.51 24.19 10.79
CA GLN A 520 20.08 23.41 9.69
C GLN A 520 19.32 22.09 9.53
N TYR A 521 19.01 21.75 8.29
CA TYR A 521 18.37 20.49 7.94
C TYR A 521 19.41 19.41 7.74
N VAL A 522 19.08 18.22 8.17
CA VAL A 522 19.82 16.98 7.87
C VAL A 522 18.86 15.97 7.29
N GLU A 523 19.40 15.10 6.46
CA GLU A 523 18.71 13.93 5.92
C GLU A 523 19.26 12.71 6.64
N LEU A 524 18.36 11.89 7.19
CA LEU A 524 18.73 10.67 7.90
C LEU A 524 18.75 9.52 6.92
N ASN A 525 19.88 8.81 6.88
CA ASN A 525 20.07 7.71 5.95
C ASN A 525 20.18 6.38 6.71
N ALA A 526 19.49 5.36 6.24
CA ALA A 526 19.49 4.02 6.85
C ALA A 526 20.90 3.39 6.90
N ASN A 527 21.77 3.79 5.97
CA ASN A 527 23.14 3.30 5.88
C ASN A 527 24.10 4.03 6.82
N ASP A 528 23.69 5.13 7.43
CA ASP A 528 24.49 5.84 8.41
C ASP A 528 24.76 4.90 9.59
N HIS A 529 26.03 4.84 10.00
CA HIS A 529 26.48 3.85 10.95
C HIS A 529 27.17 4.49 12.15
N MET A 530 26.85 4.00 13.33
CA MET A 530 27.55 4.33 14.57
C MET A 530 28.23 3.09 15.10
N SER A 531 29.47 3.21 15.56
CA SER A 531 30.17 2.14 16.28
C SER A 531 30.63 2.60 17.66
N MET A 532 30.62 1.69 18.62
CA MET A 532 31.12 1.92 19.96
C MET A 532 32.04 0.79 20.38
N GLN A 533 33.21 1.17 20.90
CA GLN A 533 34.16 0.27 21.50
C GLN A 533 34.44 0.72 22.94
N ILE A 534 34.47 -0.23 23.84
CA ILE A 534 34.79 0.04 25.26
C ILE A 534 35.95 -0.86 25.64
N ALA A 535 37.00 -0.26 26.14
CA ALA A 535 38.17 -0.95 26.69
C ALA A 535 38.42 -0.47 28.13
N ALA A 536 38.93 -1.37 28.94
CA ALA A 536 39.39 -1.02 30.27
C ALA A 536 40.95 -1.00 30.29
N LYS A 537 41.48 0.04 30.86
CA LYS A 537 42.89 0.11 31.26
C LYS A 537 42.94 -0.13 32.77
N VAL A 538 43.57 -1.23 33.18
CA VAL A 538 43.72 -1.58 34.59
C VAL A 538 45.16 -1.25 35.03
N GLU A 539 45.30 -0.43 36.05
CA GLU A 539 46.56 -0.09 36.66
C GLU A 539 46.70 -0.84 37.98
N CYS A 540 47.84 -1.50 38.15
CA CYS A 540 48.13 -2.28 39.34
C CYS A 540 49.43 -1.77 39.99
N GLN A 541 49.53 -1.96 41.28
CA GLN A 541 50.73 -1.73 42.04
C GLN A 541 51.12 -3.01 42.79
N ILE A 542 52.23 -3.61 42.42
CA ILE A 542 52.72 -4.82 43.07
C ILE A 542 53.83 -4.43 44.03
N ASP A 543 53.62 -4.70 45.32
CA ASP A 543 54.66 -4.56 46.34
C ASP A 543 55.43 -5.89 46.41
N PRO A 544 56.69 -5.90 45.92
CA PRO A 544 57.47 -7.16 45.88
C PRO A 544 58.05 -7.56 47.24
N THR A 545 57.59 -6.95 48.35
CA THR A 545 58.03 -7.38 49.68
C THR A 545 57.43 -8.73 50.05
N PRO A 546 58.21 -9.72 50.38
CA PRO A 546 57.79 -11.06 50.72
C PRO A 546 57.00 -11.16 52.02
#